data_904a2e950c96901e766ec3e28297983a
#
_entry.id   904a2e950c96901e766ec3e28297983a
#
_cell.length_a   1.000
_cell.length_b   1.000
_cell.length_c   1.000
_cell.angle_alpha   90.00
_cell.angle_beta   90.00
_cell.angle_gamma   90.00
#
_symmetry.space_group_name_H-M   'P 1'
#
loop_
_entity.id
_entity.type
_entity.pdbx_description
1 polymer ?
#
loop_
_entity_poly.entity_id
_entity_poly.type
_entity_poly.pdbx_seq_one_letter_code
_entity_poly.pdbx_strand_id
1 'polypeptide(L)'
;MIKRTLQIALFISLLPVALSSFAQIERYVAGTHYTELPNPVNTRDASKVEVLEAFWYGCSHCFRFEPLLTAWEESAPDDVDVVRFPALWNNLMKIHAQVYYTAEALDKLNVLHTPVFNAINLQGNRLQNERQIGSLFAEHGVTAEDFEKAFNSFSVRTKVNQAEKRMQDYQIRSTPNMIVNGKYLVTTGQNVPTQEEMLEVVEFLVEKERQMLGSSGE
;
A
#
# COMPACT_ATOMS: atom_id res chain seq x y z
N MET A 1 -63.04 56.41 30.66
CA MET A 1 -61.62 56.36 30.22
C MET A 1 -61.25 54.89 30.08
N ILE A 2 -61.25 54.36 28.87
CA ILE A 2 -60.97 52.93 28.59
C ILE A 2 -59.57 52.88 28.02
N LYS A 3 -58.65 52.29 28.76
CA LYS A 3 -57.26 52.00 28.28
C LYS A 3 -57.29 50.72 27.48
N ARG A 4 -57.05 50.80 26.16
CA ARG A 4 -56.82 49.70 25.24
C ARG A 4 -55.34 49.32 25.32
N THR A 5 -55.02 48.17 25.90
CA THR A 5 -53.70 47.53 25.83
C THR A 5 -53.56 46.80 24.50
N LEU A 6 -52.60 47.25 23.71
CA LEU A 6 -52.22 46.63 22.43
C LEU A 6 -51.27 45.48 22.70
N GLN A 7 -51.70 44.21 22.52
CA GLN A 7 -50.83 43.05 22.53
C GLN A 7 -50.20 42.85 21.17
N ILE A 8 -48.91 43.05 21.08
CA ILE A 8 -48.11 42.74 19.89
C ILE A 8 -47.72 41.26 19.96
N ALA A 9 -48.35 40.42 19.14
CA ALA A 9 -47.99 39.04 18.99
C ALA A 9 -46.75 38.96 18.06
N LEU A 10 -45.59 38.58 18.64
CA LEU A 10 -44.37 38.36 17.88
C LEU A 10 -44.41 36.96 17.23
N PHE A 11 -44.73 36.87 15.96
CA PHE A 11 -44.62 35.65 15.18
C PHE A 11 -43.13 35.38 14.85
N ILE A 12 -42.50 34.51 15.62
CA ILE A 12 -41.18 33.97 15.27
C ILE A 12 -41.40 32.92 14.18
N SER A 13 -41.13 33.31 12.94
CA SER A 13 -41.09 32.42 11.79
C SER A 13 -39.87 31.52 11.89
N LEU A 14 -40.05 30.24 12.31
CA LEU A 14 -39.04 29.20 12.17
C LEU A 14 -38.89 28.87 10.66
N LEU A 15 -37.91 29.48 10.00
CA LEU A 15 -37.47 28.99 8.70
C LEU A 15 -36.78 27.64 8.91
N PRO A 16 -37.19 26.57 8.20
CA PRO A 16 -36.41 25.34 8.17
C PRO A 16 -35.10 25.64 7.42
N VAL A 17 -33.96 25.58 8.13
CA VAL A 17 -32.64 25.53 7.50
C VAL A 17 -32.57 24.20 6.79
N ALA A 18 -32.85 24.19 5.50
CA ALA A 18 -32.58 23.05 4.65
C ALA A 18 -31.04 22.85 4.65
N LEU A 19 -30.54 21.88 5.42
CA LEU A 19 -29.20 21.35 5.30
C LEU A 19 -29.11 20.73 3.90
N SER A 20 -28.66 21.52 2.93
CA SER A 20 -28.28 21.03 1.62
C SER A 20 -27.06 20.14 1.84
N SER A 21 -27.28 18.83 1.96
CA SER A 21 -26.22 17.85 1.79
C SER A 21 -25.70 18.00 0.36
N PHE A 22 -24.67 18.81 0.19
CA PHE A 22 -23.89 18.76 -1.04
C PHE A 22 -23.30 17.35 -1.10
N ALA A 23 -23.83 16.51 -1.97
CA ALA A 23 -23.19 15.28 -2.37
C ALA A 23 -21.83 15.70 -2.93
N GLN A 24 -20.79 15.52 -2.15
CA GLN A 24 -19.42 15.79 -2.58
C GLN A 24 -19.13 14.77 -3.69
N ILE A 25 -18.94 15.27 -4.91
CA ILE A 25 -18.56 14.41 -6.04
C ILE A 25 -17.19 13.84 -5.66
N GLU A 26 -17.14 12.56 -5.35
CA GLU A 26 -15.87 11.88 -5.05
C GLU A 26 -14.95 12.00 -6.28
N ARG A 27 -13.73 12.49 -6.08
CA ARG A 27 -12.72 12.62 -7.15
C ARG A 27 -12.40 11.28 -7.80
N TYR A 28 -12.38 10.23 -7.01
CA TYR A 28 -12.12 8.86 -7.45
C TYR A 28 -13.27 7.93 -7.04
N VAL A 29 -13.69 7.06 -7.95
CA VAL A 29 -14.91 6.24 -7.84
C VAL A 29 -14.55 4.76 -7.89
N ALA A 30 -15.15 3.97 -7.00
CA ALA A 30 -15.06 2.51 -7.00
C ALA A 30 -15.52 1.90 -8.34
N GLY A 31 -14.85 0.86 -8.79
CA GLY A 31 -15.10 0.22 -10.09
C GLY A 31 -14.53 0.99 -11.29
N THR A 32 -14.05 2.23 -11.10
CA THR A 32 -13.43 3.05 -12.14
C THR A 32 -11.94 3.29 -11.87
N HIS A 33 -11.58 3.82 -10.71
CA HIS A 33 -10.21 4.18 -10.35
C HIS A 33 -9.58 3.20 -9.37
N TYR A 34 -10.40 2.48 -8.61
CA TYR A 34 -9.98 1.44 -7.68
C TYR A 34 -11.05 0.35 -7.59
N THR A 35 -10.67 -0.82 -7.11
CA THR A 35 -11.59 -1.94 -6.88
C THR A 35 -11.74 -2.16 -5.38
N GLU A 36 -12.97 -2.26 -4.89
CA GLU A 36 -13.24 -2.73 -3.54
C GLU A 36 -13.08 -4.25 -3.50
N LEU A 37 -12.27 -4.72 -2.54
CA LEU A 37 -12.08 -6.16 -2.34
C LEU A 37 -13.35 -6.76 -1.73
N PRO A 38 -13.84 -7.88 -2.26
CA PRO A 38 -15.08 -8.50 -1.77
C PRO A 38 -14.95 -9.01 -0.32
N ASN A 39 -13.74 -9.32 0.11
CA ASN A 39 -13.41 -9.73 1.46
C ASN A 39 -12.23 -8.89 1.94
N PRO A 40 -12.45 -7.87 2.79
CA PRO A 40 -11.37 -7.12 3.39
C PRO A 40 -10.39 -8.01 4.15
N VAL A 41 -9.11 -7.71 4.04
CA VAL A 41 -8.03 -8.41 4.72
C VAL A 41 -7.58 -7.60 5.93
N ASN A 42 -7.40 -8.26 7.07
CA ASN A 42 -6.94 -7.56 8.27
C ASN A 42 -5.52 -7.00 8.07
N THR A 43 -5.33 -5.76 8.48
CA THR A 43 -4.05 -5.06 8.50
C THR A 43 -3.18 -5.50 9.67
N ARG A 44 -1.89 -5.14 9.65
CA ARG A 44 -0.96 -5.45 10.75
C ARG A 44 -1.28 -4.69 12.03
N ASP A 45 -1.72 -3.44 11.87
CA ASP A 45 -2.08 -2.53 12.96
C ASP A 45 -3.41 -1.83 12.63
N ALA A 46 -4.46 -2.16 13.37
CA ALA A 46 -5.79 -1.60 13.15
C ALA A 46 -5.91 -0.12 13.57
N SER A 47 -4.91 0.44 14.25
CA SER A 47 -4.86 1.86 14.61
C SER A 47 -4.27 2.75 13.51
N LYS A 48 -3.74 2.15 12.44
CA LYS A 48 -3.12 2.82 11.30
C LYS A 48 -3.82 2.47 9.99
N VAL A 49 -3.69 3.34 9.01
CA VAL A 49 -4.07 3.01 7.63
C VAL A 49 -2.89 2.31 6.95
N GLU A 50 -3.04 1.02 6.68
CA GLU A 50 -2.02 0.26 5.95
C GLU A 50 -2.10 0.57 4.45
N VAL A 51 -0.95 0.95 3.87
CA VAL A 51 -0.75 1.07 2.42
C VAL A 51 0.27 0.04 1.99
N LEU A 52 -0.18 -0.94 1.22
CA LEU A 52 0.61 -2.11 0.88
C LEU A 52 0.89 -2.13 -0.61
N GLU A 53 2.18 -2.27 -0.99
CA GLU A 53 2.61 -2.49 -2.37
C GLU A 53 2.84 -3.98 -2.64
N ALA A 54 2.21 -4.49 -3.70
CA ALA A 54 2.57 -5.76 -4.31
C ALA A 54 3.55 -5.51 -5.47
N PHE A 55 4.78 -5.98 -5.35
CA PHE A 55 5.85 -5.70 -6.31
C PHE A 55 6.59 -6.96 -6.77
N TRP A 56 7.41 -6.83 -7.79
CA TRP A 56 8.39 -7.84 -8.20
C TRP A 56 9.70 -7.18 -8.62
N TYR A 57 10.84 -7.64 -8.10
CA TYR A 57 12.16 -7.10 -8.45
C TYR A 57 12.47 -7.12 -9.95
N GLY A 58 11.95 -8.09 -10.71
CA GLY A 58 12.12 -8.17 -12.15
C GLY A 58 11.12 -7.34 -12.97
N CYS A 59 10.24 -6.59 -12.32
CA CYS A 59 9.26 -5.72 -12.98
C CYS A 59 9.85 -4.32 -13.19
N SER A 60 10.05 -3.93 -14.44
CA SER A 60 10.56 -2.60 -14.78
C SER A 60 9.62 -1.46 -14.38
N HIS A 61 8.31 -1.72 -14.27
CA HIS A 61 7.34 -0.75 -13.75
C HIS A 61 7.51 -0.56 -12.25
N CYS A 62 7.72 -1.63 -11.45
CA CYS A 62 8.03 -1.53 -10.03
C CYS A 62 9.35 -0.79 -9.79
N PHE A 63 10.38 -1.10 -10.59
CA PHE A 63 11.66 -0.39 -10.53
C PHE A 63 11.52 1.12 -10.72
N ARG A 64 10.68 1.56 -11.66
CA ARG A 64 10.39 3.00 -11.87
C ARG A 64 9.49 3.60 -10.80
N PHE A 65 8.65 2.78 -10.19
CA PHE A 65 7.73 3.21 -9.15
C PHE A 65 8.41 3.41 -7.79
N GLU A 66 9.45 2.64 -7.49
CA GLU A 66 10.13 2.65 -6.19
C GLU A 66 10.56 4.05 -5.71
N PRO A 67 11.21 4.91 -6.52
CA PRO A 67 11.56 6.26 -6.07
C PRO A 67 10.32 7.15 -5.81
N LEU A 68 9.22 6.96 -6.54
CA LEU A 68 7.98 7.70 -6.32
C LEU A 68 7.31 7.26 -5.01
N LEU A 69 7.23 5.95 -4.79
CA LEU A 69 6.64 5.39 -3.57
C LEU A 69 7.48 5.76 -2.34
N THR A 70 8.81 5.72 -2.42
CA THR A 70 9.70 6.13 -1.32
C THR A 70 9.51 7.61 -0.97
N ALA A 71 9.47 8.49 -1.95
CA ALA A 71 9.23 9.92 -1.71
C ALA A 71 7.83 10.18 -1.11
N TRP A 72 6.83 9.43 -1.55
CA TRP A 72 5.48 9.49 -0.98
C TRP A 72 5.46 8.99 0.48
N GLU A 73 6.10 7.86 0.76
CA GLU A 73 6.25 7.27 2.10
C GLU A 73 6.91 8.24 3.09
N GLU A 74 7.98 8.95 2.67
CA GLU A 74 8.67 9.96 3.48
C GLU A 74 7.78 11.16 3.82
N SER A 75 6.76 11.44 3.01
CA SER A 75 5.79 12.52 3.22
C SER A 75 4.49 12.06 3.89
N ALA A 76 4.28 10.75 4.04
CA ALA A 76 3.07 10.20 4.62
C ALA A 76 2.93 10.55 6.10
N PRO A 77 1.70 10.75 6.62
CA PRO A 77 1.46 10.96 8.04
C PRO A 77 1.88 9.75 8.88
N ASP A 78 2.18 9.98 10.17
CA ASP A 78 2.62 8.94 11.13
C ASP A 78 1.59 7.81 11.35
N ASP A 79 0.33 8.07 11.05
CA ASP A 79 -0.76 7.10 11.12
C ASP A 79 -0.95 6.26 9.84
N VAL A 80 -0.05 6.41 8.87
CA VAL A 80 0.04 5.57 7.68
C VAL A 80 1.19 4.56 7.84
N ASP A 81 0.90 3.28 7.56
CA ASP A 81 1.87 2.18 7.63
C ASP A 81 2.14 1.62 6.23
N VAL A 82 3.30 1.96 5.65
CA VAL A 82 3.68 1.50 4.31
C VAL A 82 4.35 0.13 4.39
N VAL A 83 3.80 -0.81 3.64
CA VAL A 83 4.24 -2.20 3.62
C VAL A 83 4.50 -2.64 2.19
N ARG A 84 5.54 -3.41 1.98
CA ARG A 84 5.79 -4.06 0.69
C ARG A 84 5.70 -5.57 0.83
N PHE A 85 5.20 -6.26 -0.21
CA PHE A 85 5.34 -7.70 -0.32
C PHE A 85 5.63 -8.13 -1.75
N PRO A 86 6.51 -9.12 -1.95
CA PRO A 86 6.84 -9.61 -3.28
C PRO A 86 5.72 -10.48 -3.83
N ALA A 87 5.22 -10.13 -5.03
CA ALA A 87 4.31 -10.96 -5.80
C ALA A 87 5.05 -12.11 -6.49
N LEU A 88 4.41 -13.27 -6.62
CA LEU A 88 5.03 -14.46 -7.18
C LEU A 88 4.05 -15.33 -7.96
N TRP A 89 4.35 -15.58 -9.27
CA TRP A 89 3.58 -16.47 -10.15
C TRP A 89 4.40 -17.62 -10.74
N ASN A 90 5.74 -17.61 -10.53
CA ASN A 90 6.66 -18.60 -11.07
C ASN A 90 7.89 -18.77 -10.16
N ASN A 91 8.74 -19.75 -10.48
CA ASN A 91 9.90 -20.09 -9.68
C ASN A 91 10.92 -18.93 -9.54
N LEU A 92 11.15 -18.13 -10.58
CA LEU A 92 12.06 -16.99 -10.49
C LEU A 92 11.53 -15.94 -9.52
N MET A 93 10.24 -15.64 -9.61
CA MET A 93 9.59 -14.71 -8.69
C MET A 93 9.60 -15.23 -7.25
N LYS A 94 9.45 -16.55 -7.07
CA LYS A 94 9.58 -17.18 -5.74
C LYS A 94 11.00 -17.02 -5.16
N ILE A 95 12.03 -17.15 -5.99
CA ILE A 95 13.42 -16.87 -5.59
C ILE A 95 13.57 -15.38 -5.19
N HIS A 96 13.02 -14.46 -5.98
CA HIS A 96 13.07 -13.02 -5.66
C HIS A 96 12.28 -12.66 -4.41
N ALA A 97 11.17 -13.34 -4.13
CA ALA A 97 10.45 -13.21 -2.86
C ALA A 97 11.31 -13.71 -1.68
N GLN A 98 12.06 -14.80 -1.88
CA GLN A 98 13.01 -15.29 -0.89
C GLN A 98 14.14 -14.29 -0.65
N VAL A 99 14.66 -13.60 -1.70
CA VAL A 99 15.64 -12.50 -1.55
C VAL A 99 15.10 -11.41 -0.63
N TYR A 100 13.87 -10.93 -0.90
CA TYR A 100 13.23 -9.89 -0.09
C TYR A 100 13.12 -10.29 1.38
N TYR A 101 12.56 -11.46 1.65
CA TYR A 101 12.38 -11.92 3.03
C TYR A 101 13.67 -12.32 3.73
N THR A 102 14.73 -12.65 2.97
CA THR A 102 16.08 -12.83 3.53
C THR A 102 16.66 -11.50 3.99
N ALA A 103 16.54 -10.44 3.17
CA ALA A 103 16.98 -9.11 3.55
C ALA A 103 16.19 -8.58 4.77
N GLU A 104 14.89 -8.85 4.82
CA GLU A 104 14.03 -8.51 5.96
C GLU A 104 14.45 -9.28 7.22
N ALA A 105 14.72 -10.59 7.13
CA ALA A 105 15.13 -11.42 8.27
C ALA A 105 16.49 -11.01 8.85
N LEU A 106 17.33 -10.37 8.03
CA LEU A 106 18.63 -9.84 8.40
C LEU A 106 18.59 -8.36 8.83
N ASP A 107 17.42 -7.73 8.84
CA ASP A 107 17.25 -6.29 9.05
C ASP A 107 18.09 -5.45 8.07
N LYS A 108 18.09 -5.85 6.80
CA LYS A 108 18.89 -5.25 5.72
C LYS A 108 18.04 -4.75 4.53
N LEU A 109 16.71 -4.68 4.66
CA LEU A 109 15.86 -4.22 3.56
C LEU A 109 16.23 -2.81 3.10
N ASN A 110 16.43 -1.89 4.03
CA ASN A 110 16.81 -0.50 3.75
C ASN A 110 18.15 -0.38 2.99
N VAL A 111 19.03 -1.39 3.08
CA VAL A 111 20.34 -1.41 2.42
C VAL A 111 20.30 -2.21 1.12
N LEU A 112 19.48 -3.26 1.04
CA LEU A 112 19.51 -4.24 -0.05
C LEU A 112 18.40 -4.04 -1.08
N HIS A 113 17.29 -3.40 -0.74
CA HIS A 113 16.13 -3.31 -1.63
C HIS A 113 16.46 -2.65 -2.98
N THR A 114 17.02 -1.45 -2.95
CA THR A 114 17.47 -0.73 -4.16
C THR A 114 18.60 -1.44 -4.90
N PRO A 115 19.67 -1.96 -4.26
CA PRO A 115 20.67 -2.79 -4.93
C PRO A 115 20.13 -4.02 -5.65
N VAL A 116 19.15 -4.72 -5.08
CA VAL A 116 18.51 -5.87 -5.75
C VAL A 116 17.77 -5.43 -7.00
N PHE A 117 17.00 -4.34 -6.94
CA PHE A 117 16.37 -3.76 -8.13
C PHE A 117 17.40 -3.36 -9.19
N ASN A 118 18.48 -2.69 -8.81
CA ASN A 118 19.55 -2.24 -9.71
C ASN A 118 20.27 -3.42 -10.36
N ALA A 119 20.60 -4.46 -9.59
CA ALA A 119 21.25 -5.66 -10.11
C ALA A 119 20.43 -6.29 -11.24
N ILE A 120 19.12 -6.38 -11.07
CA ILE A 120 18.22 -7.01 -12.04
C ILE A 120 17.93 -6.08 -13.23
N ASN A 121 17.55 -4.82 -12.98
CA ASN A 121 17.01 -3.93 -14.01
C ASN A 121 18.09 -3.12 -14.76
N LEU A 122 19.25 -2.86 -14.15
CA LEU A 122 20.32 -2.06 -14.74
C LEU A 122 21.53 -2.89 -15.13
N GLN A 123 21.88 -3.91 -14.32
CA GLN A 123 23.13 -4.67 -14.52
C GLN A 123 22.91 -6.02 -15.23
N GLY A 124 21.63 -6.41 -15.46
CA GLY A 124 21.31 -7.68 -16.12
C GLY A 124 21.59 -8.93 -15.27
N ASN A 125 21.89 -8.76 -13.97
CA ASN A 125 22.08 -9.86 -13.05
C ASN A 125 20.72 -10.37 -12.57
N ARG A 126 20.29 -11.50 -13.09
CA ARG A 126 18.94 -12.02 -12.84
C ARG A 126 18.69 -12.54 -11.43
N LEU A 127 19.70 -12.65 -10.59
CA LEU A 127 19.63 -13.19 -9.22
C LEU A 127 18.81 -14.49 -9.14
N GLN A 128 19.10 -15.42 -10.05
CA GLN A 128 18.29 -16.62 -10.23
C GLN A 128 18.78 -17.83 -9.44
N ASN A 129 19.87 -17.69 -8.69
CA ASN A 129 20.43 -18.74 -7.85
C ASN A 129 21.13 -18.15 -6.62
N GLU A 130 21.27 -19.01 -5.60
CA GLU A 130 21.79 -18.66 -4.29
C GLU A 130 23.20 -18.03 -4.35
N ARG A 131 24.08 -18.51 -5.25
CA ARG A 131 25.43 -17.95 -5.40
C ARG A 131 25.39 -16.47 -5.86
N GLN A 132 24.59 -16.14 -6.88
CA GLN A 132 24.45 -14.76 -7.35
C GLN A 132 23.87 -13.84 -6.27
N ILE A 133 22.89 -14.34 -5.54
CA ILE A 133 22.22 -13.60 -4.47
C ILE A 133 23.20 -13.40 -3.31
N GLY A 134 23.89 -14.46 -2.86
CA GLY A 134 24.88 -14.40 -1.79
C GLY A 134 26.04 -13.46 -2.10
N SER A 135 26.49 -13.39 -3.37
CA SER A 135 27.50 -12.41 -3.81
C SER A 135 27.01 -10.98 -3.63
N LEU A 136 25.78 -10.67 -4.04
CA LEU A 136 25.20 -9.33 -3.87
C LEU A 136 25.07 -8.97 -2.37
N PHE A 137 24.64 -9.91 -1.55
CA PHE A 137 24.52 -9.69 -0.10
C PHE A 137 25.88 -9.44 0.55
N ALA A 138 26.92 -10.16 0.12
CA ALA A 138 28.28 -9.98 0.61
C ALA A 138 28.85 -8.59 0.27
N GLU A 139 28.56 -8.06 -0.93
CA GLU A 139 28.92 -6.71 -1.34
C GLU A 139 28.31 -5.63 -0.43
N HIS A 140 27.22 -5.97 0.28
CA HIS A 140 26.50 -5.11 1.21
C HIS A 140 26.68 -5.49 2.69
N GLY A 141 27.79 -6.20 3.00
CA GLY A 141 28.22 -6.46 4.37
C GLY A 141 27.51 -7.60 5.08
N VAL A 142 26.84 -8.50 4.35
CA VAL A 142 26.27 -9.73 4.92
C VAL A 142 27.30 -10.86 4.78
N THR A 143 27.60 -11.56 5.88
CA THR A 143 28.51 -12.72 5.82
C THR A 143 27.85 -13.88 5.07
N ALA A 144 28.67 -14.76 4.47
CA ALA A 144 28.17 -15.95 3.80
C ALA A 144 27.37 -16.86 4.76
N GLU A 145 27.82 -16.96 6.00
CA GLU A 145 27.16 -17.77 7.05
C GLU A 145 25.76 -17.19 7.39
N ASP A 146 25.67 -15.87 7.64
CA ASP A 146 24.39 -15.22 7.95
C ASP A 146 23.42 -15.31 6.78
N PHE A 147 23.93 -15.10 5.56
CA PHE A 147 23.13 -15.23 4.35
C PHE A 147 22.55 -16.64 4.19
N GLU A 148 23.40 -17.68 4.23
CA GLU A 148 22.97 -19.08 4.06
C GLU A 148 21.95 -19.49 5.12
N LYS A 149 22.21 -19.13 6.38
CA LYS A 149 21.32 -19.38 7.49
C LYS A 149 19.95 -18.70 7.32
N ALA A 150 19.93 -17.43 6.93
CA ALA A 150 18.70 -16.69 6.74
C ALA A 150 17.94 -17.15 5.49
N PHE A 151 18.61 -17.27 4.34
CA PHE A 151 18.03 -17.65 3.06
C PHE A 151 17.35 -19.02 3.11
N ASN A 152 17.93 -19.98 3.82
CA ASN A 152 17.43 -21.34 3.97
C ASN A 152 16.56 -21.53 5.23
N SER A 153 16.24 -20.46 5.96
CA SER A 153 15.46 -20.55 7.20
C SER A 153 14.01 -20.96 6.96
N PHE A 154 13.40 -21.57 7.97
CA PHE A 154 11.98 -21.87 7.98
C PHE A 154 11.13 -20.60 7.95
N SER A 155 11.57 -19.54 8.64
CA SER A 155 10.88 -18.25 8.69
C SER A 155 10.74 -17.62 7.32
N VAL A 156 11.83 -17.55 6.53
CA VAL A 156 11.83 -17.01 5.17
C VAL A 156 10.89 -17.82 4.27
N ARG A 157 10.99 -19.16 4.31
CA ARG A 157 10.07 -20.02 3.54
C ARG A 157 8.60 -19.79 3.90
N THR A 158 8.31 -19.63 5.18
CA THR A 158 6.95 -19.36 5.66
C THR A 158 6.43 -18.01 5.13
N LYS A 159 7.25 -16.96 5.16
CA LYS A 159 6.88 -15.65 4.60
C LYS A 159 6.65 -15.69 3.09
N VAL A 160 7.45 -16.45 2.35
CA VAL A 160 7.21 -16.67 0.90
C VAL A 160 5.86 -17.34 0.65
N ASN A 161 5.50 -18.36 1.43
CA ASN A 161 4.19 -19.01 1.30
C ASN A 161 3.03 -18.09 1.72
N GLN A 162 3.24 -17.23 2.71
CA GLN A 162 2.26 -16.20 3.09
C GLN A 162 2.07 -15.15 2.00
N ALA A 163 3.13 -14.77 1.29
CA ALA A 163 3.03 -13.86 0.15
C ALA A 163 2.18 -14.46 -0.99
N GLU A 164 2.32 -15.76 -1.26
CA GLU A 164 1.48 -16.46 -2.23
C GLU A 164 -0.01 -16.41 -1.84
N LYS A 165 -0.32 -16.61 -0.54
CA LYS A 165 -1.68 -16.45 -0.03
C LYS A 165 -2.18 -15.00 -0.16
N ARG A 166 -1.36 -14.00 0.20
CA ARG A 166 -1.71 -12.58 0.06
C ARG A 166 -2.09 -12.20 -1.36
N MET A 167 -1.39 -12.74 -2.37
CA MET A 167 -1.77 -12.50 -3.77
C MET A 167 -3.19 -12.94 -4.08
N GLN A 168 -3.63 -14.06 -3.51
CA GLN A 168 -5.00 -14.57 -3.68
C GLN A 168 -6.00 -13.69 -2.91
N ASP A 169 -5.71 -13.39 -1.64
CA ASP A 169 -6.57 -12.59 -0.77
C ASP A 169 -6.81 -11.18 -1.36
N TYR A 170 -5.75 -10.54 -1.90
CA TYR A 170 -5.82 -9.23 -2.54
C TYR A 170 -6.13 -9.25 -4.04
N GLN A 171 -6.36 -10.44 -4.62
CA GLN A 171 -6.65 -10.62 -6.06
C GLN A 171 -5.58 -10.03 -6.99
N ILE A 172 -4.31 -10.08 -6.58
CA ILE A 172 -3.19 -9.51 -7.33
C ILE A 172 -2.94 -10.30 -8.62
N ARG A 173 -2.95 -9.60 -9.77
CA ARG A 173 -2.76 -10.18 -11.11
C ARG A 173 -1.66 -9.52 -11.93
N SER A 174 -1.13 -8.41 -11.43
CA SER A 174 -0.04 -7.63 -12.05
C SER A 174 0.80 -6.96 -10.97
N THR A 175 1.89 -6.29 -11.35
CA THR A 175 2.71 -5.44 -10.48
C THR A 175 3.17 -4.19 -11.23
N PRO A 176 3.33 -3.03 -10.54
CA PRO A 176 2.97 -2.81 -9.15
C PRO A 176 1.46 -2.71 -8.96
N ASN A 177 0.98 -3.06 -7.78
CA ASN A 177 -0.39 -2.79 -7.32
C ASN A 177 -0.31 -2.24 -5.90
N MET A 178 -1.23 -1.30 -5.58
CA MET A 178 -1.36 -0.75 -4.23
C MET A 178 -2.65 -1.26 -3.59
N ILE A 179 -2.58 -1.59 -2.31
CA ILE A 179 -3.75 -1.97 -1.52
C ILE A 179 -3.84 -1.02 -0.34
N VAL A 180 -5.00 -0.38 -0.15
CA VAL A 180 -5.24 0.53 0.98
C VAL A 180 -6.14 -0.17 1.99
N ASN A 181 -5.66 -0.22 3.22
CA ASN A 181 -6.33 -0.72 4.42
C ASN A 181 -6.97 -2.12 4.25
N GLY A 182 -6.34 -2.97 3.43
CA GLY A 182 -6.85 -4.31 3.14
C GLY A 182 -8.20 -4.34 2.41
N LYS A 183 -8.70 -3.20 1.90
CA LYS A 183 -10.04 -3.02 1.33
C LYS A 183 -10.05 -2.63 -0.14
N TYR A 184 -9.11 -1.80 -0.56
CA TYR A 184 -9.12 -1.17 -1.87
C TYR A 184 -7.88 -1.56 -2.66
N LEU A 185 -8.07 -2.09 -3.86
CA LEU A 185 -7.02 -2.40 -4.81
C LEU A 185 -6.93 -1.29 -5.87
N VAL A 186 -5.75 -0.69 -6.01
CA VAL A 186 -5.45 0.34 -7.02
C VAL A 186 -4.40 -0.19 -7.98
N THR A 187 -4.68 -0.08 -9.27
CA THR A 187 -3.79 -0.52 -10.34
C THR A 187 -3.72 0.54 -11.43
N THR A 188 -2.59 0.64 -12.13
CA THR A 188 -2.53 1.46 -13.34
C THR A 188 -3.39 0.85 -14.46
N GLY A 189 -4.06 1.71 -15.23
CA GLY A 189 -4.94 1.30 -16.33
C GLY A 189 -5.53 2.51 -17.05
N GLN A 190 -6.61 2.32 -17.80
CA GLN A 190 -7.21 3.38 -18.61
C GLN A 190 -7.63 4.62 -17.79
N ASN A 191 -8.17 4.41 -16.59
CA ASN A 191 -8.66 5.47 -15.72
C ASN A 191 -7.65 5.91 -14.63
N VAL A 192 -6.49 5.25 -14.58
CA VAL A 192 -5.33 5.57 -13.72
C VAL A 192 -4.08 5.34 -14.57
N PRO A 193 -3.80 6.22 -15.55
CA PRO A 193 -2.80 5.95 -16.59
C PRO A 193 -1.35 6.01 -16.10
N THR A 194 -1.06 6.68 -14.99
CA THR A 194 0.31 6.86 -14.48
C THR A 194 0.47 6.33 -13.05
N GLN A 195 1.72 6.15 -12.64
CA GLN A 195 2.05 5.74 -11.28
C GLN A 195 1.86 6.88 -10.27
N GLU A 196 2.07 8.10 -10.70
CA GLU A 196 1.77 9.30 -9.93
C GLU A 196 0.26 9.39 -9.63
N GLU A 197 -0.59 9.17 -10.65
CA GLU A 197 -2.03 9.17 -10.46
C GLU A 197 -2.49 7.98 -9.59
N MET A 198 -1.82 6.83 -9.66
CA MET A 198 -2.05 5.71 -8.74
C MET A 198 -1.80 6.14 -7.28
N LEU A 199 -0.74 6.91 -7.00
CA LEU A 199 -0.49 7.45 -5.66
C LEU A 199 -1.54 8.50 -5.23
N GLU A 200 -2.05 9.32 -6.16
CA GLU A 200 -3.15 10.25 -5.84
C GLU A 200 -4.44 9.51 -5.45
N VAL A 201 -4.74 8.38 -6.11
CA VAL A 201 -5.86 7.51 -5.71
C VAL A 201 -5.62 6.89 -4.34
N VAL A 202 -4.38 6.43 -4.07
CA VAL A 202 -3.99 5.90 -2.76
C VAL A 202 -4.17 6.94 -1.67
N GLU A 203 -3.71 8.18 -1.89
CA GLU A 203 -3.84 9.29 -0.93
C GLU A 203 -5.31 9.61 -0.63
N PHE A 204 -6.16 9.67 -1.66
CA PHE A 204 -7.60 9.82 -1.49
C PHE A 204 -8.20 8.70 -0.62
N LEU A 205 -7.80 7.46 -0.84
CA LEU A 205 -8.29 6.31 -0.07
C LEU A 205 -7.75 6.29 1.37
N VAL A 206 -6.51 6.72 1.58
CA VAL A 206 -5.93 6.90 2.91
C VAL A 206 -6.74 7.92 3.69
N GLU A 207 -7.03 9.08 3.11
CA GLU A 207 -7.83 10.10 3.78
C GLU A 207 -9.25 9.60 4.09
N LYS A 208 -9.88 8.87 3.17
CA LYS A 208 -11.18 8.21 3.37
C LYS A 208 -11.16 7.26 4.58
N GLU A 209 -10.13 6.43 4.72
CA GLU A 209 -9.98 5.49 5.84
C GLU A 209 -9.67 6.21 7.16
N ARG A 210 -8.86 7.26 7.14
CA ARG A 210 -8.56 8.09 8.32
C ARG A 210 -9.81 8.72 8.92
N GLN A 211 -10.71 9.24 8.08
CA GLN A 211 -12.00 9.79 8.51
C GLN A 211 -12.89 8.72 9.16
N MET A 212 -12.88 7.49 8.65
CA MET A 212 -13.62 6.37 9.25
C MET A 212 -13.03 5.93 10.59
N LEU A 213 -11.71 5.88 10.72
CA LEU A 213 -11.04 5.55 12.01
C LEU A 213 -11.31 6.62 13.06
N GLY A 214 -11.23 7.91 12.69
CA GLY A 214 -11.54 9.03 13.61
C GLY A 214 -12.99 9.05 14.10
N SER A 215 -13.94 8.67 13.24
CA SER A 215 -15.37 8.60 13.59
C SER A 215 -15.76 7.38 14.44
N SER A 216 -14.90 6.36 14.49
CA SER A 216 -15.16 5.13 15.27
C SER A 216 -14.65 5.22 16.73
N GLY A 217 -13.96 6.30 17.07
CA GLY A 217 -13.37 6.56 18.41
C GLY A 217 -14.19 7.53 19.28
N GLU A 218 -15.31 8.06 18.78
CA GLU A 218 -16.28 8.87 19.53
C GLU A 218 -17.51 8.02 19.92
#